data_6838b225026945c29d3d69349927631f
#
_entry.id   6838b225026945c29d3d69349927631f
#
_cell.length_a   1.000
_cell.length_b   1.000
_cell.length_c   1.000
_cell.angle_alpha   90.00
_cell.angle_beta   90.00
_cell.angle_gamma   90.00
#
_symmetry.space_group_name_H-M   'P 1'
#
loop_
_entity.id
_entity.type
_entity.pdbx_description
1 polymer ?
#
loop_
_entity_poly.entity_id
_entity_poly.type
_entity_poly.pdbx_seq_one_letter_code
_entity_poly.pdbx_strand_id
1 'polypeptide(L)'
;MNEVEHDEIRQAVRQQYGQVAESEGCGPACCGETTTSADTLSQALGYSADETALVPDGANMGLGCGNPQAIANLKVGETVLDLGSGGGFDCFLAARQIGDSGHVIGVDMTPAMVSKARTNADKGGYRNVEFRLGEIENLPVANGTVDAIISNCVINLSPNKPRVFADAYRVLKPGGRLAISDVVAFAVLPDDIRRDMALFTGCMAGASLITEVEEMLKTAGFQQIRVAPKNESKSFIRDWAPGTAVTDYVVSATIEAIKPAT
;
A
#
# COMPACT_ATOMS: atom_id res chain seq x y z
N MET A 1 -16.93 -7.57 13.30
CA MET A 1 -16.54 -6.29 13.96
C MET A 1 -17.65 -5.28 13.71
N ASN A 2 -17.96 -4.43 14.67
CA ASN A 2 -18.92 -3.33 14.51
C ASN A 2 -18.18 -2.03 14.11
N GLU A 3 -18.93 -0.96 13.80
CA GLU A 3 -18.33 0.31 13.34
C GLU A 3 -17.42 0.98 14.39
N VAL A 4 -17.67 0.77 15.69
CA VAL A 4 -16.82 1.31 16.77
C VAL A 4 -15.47 0.61 16.78
N GLU A 5 -15.45 -0.73 16.67
CA GLU A 5 -14.21 -1.51 16.56
C GLU A 5 -13.41 -1.14 15.31
N HIS A 6 -14.09 -0.86 14.19
CA HIS A 6 -13.44 -0.36 12.97
C HIS A 6 -12.78 1.00 13.17
N ASP A 7 -13.43 1.91 13.89
CA ASP A 7 -12.86 3.25 14.16
C ASP A 7 -11.65 3.18 15.10
N GLU A 8 -11.70 2.32 16.13
CA GLU A 8 -10.56 2.08 17.02
C GLU A 8 -9.33 1.59 16.26
N ILE A 9 -9.52 0.67 15.31
CA ILE A 9 -8.45 0.20 14.42
C ILE A 9 -7.88 1.36 13.59
N ARG A 10 -8.74 2.15 12.95
CA ARG A 10 -8.28 3.30 12.14
C ARG A 10 -7.53 4.33 12.98
N GLN A 11 -7.97 4.59 14.22
CA GLN A 11 -7.29 5.49 15.14
C GLN A 11 -5.89 4.98 15.51
N ALA A 12 -5.75 3.70 15.83
CA ALA A 12 -4.45 3.09 16.13
C ALA A 12 -3.49 3.19 14.96
N VAL A 13 -3.96 2.89 13.74
CA VAL A 13 -3.17 3.01 12.50
C VAL A 13 -2.77 4.47 12.25
N ARG A 14 -3.70 5.44 12.35
CA ARG A 14 -3.38 6.88 12.20
C ARG A 14 -2.36 7.36 13.21
N GLN A 15 -2.46 6.92 14.47
CA GLN A 15 -1.50 7.28 15.49
C GLN A 15 -0.11 6.75 15.18
N GLN A 16 0.00 5.47 14.82
CA GLN A 16 1.27 4.82 14.46
C GLN A 16 1.94 5.52 13.28
N TYR A 17 1.21 5.68 12.17
CA TYR A 17 1.78 6.29 10.95
C TYR A 17 1.95 7.81 11.07
N GLY A 18 1.19 8.48 11.96
CA GLY A 18 1.45 9.87 12.33
C GLY A 18 2.83 10.05 12.97
N GLN A 19 3.20 9.19 13.92
CA GLN A 19 4.52 9.19 14.53
C GLN A 19 5.63 8.89 13.52
N VAL A 20 5.40 7.94 12.61
CA VAL A 20 6.35 7.63 11.52
C VAL A 20 6.56 8.84 10.60
N ALA A 21 5.49 9.56 10.25
CA ALA A 21 5.59 10.76 9.41
C ALA A 21 6.40 11.88 10.05
N GLU A 22 6.32 12.04 11.37
CA GLU A 22 7.01 13.08 12.15
C GLU A 22 8.47 12.70 12.47
N SER A 23 8.80 11.41 12.48
CA SER A 23 10.17 10.94 12.66
C SER A 23 10.99 11.12 11.37
N GLU A 24 12.29 11.45 11.52
CA GLU A 24 13.23 11.53 10.38
C GLU A 24 13.75 10.13 9.98
N GLY A 25 12.83 9.14 9.83
CA GLY A 25 13.18 7.77 9.45
C GLY A 25 12.19 6.74 9.97
N CYS A 26 12.36 5.49 9.61
CA CYS A 26 11.58 4.38 10.17
C CYS A 26 11.90 4.26 11.67
N GLY A 27 10.92 4.57 12.52
CA GLY A 27 11.07 4.43 13.97
C GLY A 27 11.19 2.94 14.38
N PRO A 28 11.71 2.66 15.61
CA PRO A 28 11.96 1.28 16.10
C PRO A 28 10.72 0.37 16.08
N ALA A 29 9.53 0.93 16.04
CA ALA A 29 8.26 0.19 16.04
C ALA A 29 7.88 -0.41 14.66
N CYS A 30 8.51 0.03 13.56
CA CYS A 30 8.18 -0.47 12.21
C CYS A 30 9.19 -1.49 11.65
N CYS A 31 10.47 -1.43 12.09
CA CYS A 31 11.55 -2.19 11.44
C CYS A 31 12.56 -2.81 12.42
N GLY A 32 12.29 -2.83 13.73
CA GLY A 32 13.29 -3.25 14.73
C GLY A 32 14.46 -2.26 14.84
N GLU A 33 15.44 -2.55 15.71
CA GLU A 33 16.65 -1.72 15.91
C GLU A 33 17.68 -1.88 14.78
N THR A 34 17.29 -1.75 13.52
CA THR A 34 18.25 -1.85 12.41
C THR A 34 18.69 -0.46 11.99
N THR A 35 20.00 -0.24 11.89
CA THR A 35 20.65 0.95 11.29
C THR A 35 20.53 0.97 9.75
N THR A 36 19.65 0.17 9.17
CA THR A 36 19.48 0.01 7.73
C THR A 36 18.74 1.23 7.15
N SER A 37 19.29 1.84 6.10
CA SER A 37 18.67 3.00 5.46
C SER A 37 17.36 2.63 4.76
N ALA A 38 16.43 3.61 4.61
CA ALA A 38 15.18 3.43 3.86
C ALA A 38 15.45 2.93 2.43
N ASP A 39 16.50 3.42 1.77
CA ASP A 39 16.86 3.00 0.42
C ASP A 39 17.27 1.53 0.38
N THR A 40 18.07 1.06 1.34
CA THR A 40 18.46 -0.35 1.42
C THR A 40 17.24 -1.25 1.64
N LEU A 41 16.29 -0.82 2.48
CA LEU A 41 15.03 -1.55 2.68
C LEU A 41 14.22 -1.61 1.39
N SER A 42 14.03 -0.48 0.71
CA SER A 42 13.28 -0.43 -0.55
C SER A 42 13.94 -1.27 -1.66
N GLN A 43 15.28 -1.27 -1.74
CA GLN A 43 16.00 -2.13 -2.69
C GLN A 43 15.78 -3.62 -2.40
N ALA A 44 15.73 -4.03 -1.14
CA ALA A 44 15.39 -5.39 -0.75
C ALA A 44 13.94 -5.77 -1.13
N LEU A 45 13.05 -4.80 -1.27
CA LEU A 45 11.66 -4.97 -1.73
C LEU A 45 11.50 -4.99 -3.26
N GLY A 46 12.62 -4.79 -4.01
CA GLY A 46 12.64 -4.88 -5.47
C GLY A 46 12.63 -3.54 -6.22
N TYR A 47 12.87 -2.42 -5.52
CA TYR A 47 13.17 -1.15 -6.18
C TYR A 47 14.65 -1.08 -6.57
N SER A 48 14.96 -0.44 -7.68
CA SER A 48 16.33 -0.19 -8.08
C SER A 48 16.97 0.97 -7.30
N ALA A 49 18.30 1.04 -7.28
CA ALA A 49 19.01 2.17 -6.70
C ALA A 49 18.66 3.50 -7.41
N ASP A 50 18.45 3.45 -8.72
CA ASP A 50 18.03 4.62 -9.48
C ASP A 50 16.63 5.10 -9.07
N GLU A 51 15.66 4.19 -8.86
CA GLU A 51 14.33 4.56 -8.40
C GLU A 51 14.37 5.23 -7.02
N THR A 52 15.13 4.70 -6.07
CA THR A 52 15.25 5.30 -4.73
C THR A 52 15.94 6.67 -4.76
N ALA A 53 16.89 6.88 -5.67
CA ALA A 53 17.60 8.15 -5.83
C ALA A 53 16.79 9.24 -6.59
N LEU A 54 15.75 8.86 -7.31
CA LEU A 54 14.97 9.76 -8.19
C LEU A 54 13.81 10.47 -7.49
N VAL A 55 13.51 10.12 -6.25
CA VAL A 55 12.40 10.71 -5.48
C VAL A 55 12.91 11.79 -4.52
N PRO A 56 12.06 12.74 -4.10
CA PRO A 56 12.45 13.75 -3.12
C PRO A 56 12.86 13.13 -1.78
N ASP A 57 13.84 13.77 -1.11
CA ASP A 57 14.27 13.40 0.24
C ASP A 57 13.07 13.35 1.20
N GLY A 58 12.96 12.27 1.96
CA GLY A 58 11.86 12.01 2.91
C GLY A 58 10.60 11.42 2.28
N ALA A 59 10.56 11.18 0.97
CA ALA A 59 9.48 10.43 0.34
C ALA A 59 9.61 8.93 0.60
N ASN A 60 10.83 8.40 0.45
CA ASN A 60 11.13 7.03 0.80
C ASN A 60 11.33 6.89 2.32
N MET A 61 10.45 6.17 2.98
CA MET A 61 10.51 5.91 4.43
C MET A 61 10.84 4.44 4.74
N GLY A 62 11.21 3.64 3.74
CA GLY A 62 11.49 2.21 3.89
C GLY A 62 10.26 1.37 4.27
N LEU A 63 9.06 1.88 3.99
CA LEU A 63 7.79 1.20 4.25
C LEU A 63 7.36 0.41 3.01
N GLY A 64 6.66 -0.70 3.23
CA GLY A 64 6.14 -1.52 2.13
C GLY A 64 6.54 -3.00 2.25
N CYS A 65 6.04 -3.83 1.35
CA CYS A 65 6.32 -5.26 1.32
C CYS A 65 6.62 -5.79 -0.10
N GLY A 66 6.85 -4.88 -1.05
CA GLY A 66 7.18 -5.20 -2.42
C GLY A 66 7.19 -3.94 -3.29
N ASN A 67 7.30 -4.14 -4.60
CA ASN A 67 7.29 -3.06 -5.59
C ASN A 67 6.05 -3.20 -6.51
N PRO A 68 4.96 -2.43 -6.28
CA PRO A 68 3.79 -2.45 -7.14
C PRO A 68 4.06 -1.85 -8.53
N GLN A 69 5.06 -0.97 -8.66
CA GLN A 69 5.44 -0.37 -9.95
C GLN A 69 5.87 -1.43 -10.96
N ALA A 70 6.57 -2.49 -10.49
CA ALA A 70 7.08 -3.57 -11.34
C ALA A 70 5.97 -4.36 -12.05
N ILE A 71 4.74 -4.35 -11.51
CA ILE A 71 3.59 -5.09 -12.05
C ILE A 71 2.50 -4.17 -12.63
N ALA A 72 2.55 -2.86 -12.33
CA ALA A 72 1.51 -1.91 -12.72
C ALA A 72 1.46 -1.67 -14.24
N ASN A 73 2.57 -1.87 -14.94
CA ASN A 73 2.69 -1.65 -16.39
C ASN A 73 2.09 -0.30 -16.80
N LEU A 74 2.51 0.77 -16.10
CA LEU A 74 2.01 2.13 -16.29
C LEU A 74 2.35 2.66 -17.68
N LYS A 75 1.44 3.45 -18.25
CA LYS A 75 1.56 4.02 -19.60
C LYS A 75 1.55 5.55 -19.53
N VAL A 76 2.25 6.17 -20.48
CA VAL A 76 2.25 7.63 -20.63
C VAL A 76 0.82 8.15 -20.77
N GLY A 77 0.47 9.19 -20.01
CA GLY A 77 -0.82 9.85 -20.05
C GLY A 77 -1.91 9.20 -19.15
N GLU A 78 -1.63 8.12 -18.45
CA GLU A 78 -2.60 7.49 -17.54
C GLU A 78 -2.87 8.33 -16.27
N THR A 79 -4.05 8.14 -15.69
CA THR A 79 -4.39 8.57 -14.33
C THR A 79 -4.16 7.40 -13.39
N VAL A 80 -3.24 7.56 -12.43
CA VAL A 80 -2.87 6.55 -11.44
C VAL A 80 -3.35 6.96 -10.07
N LEU A 81 -3.91 6.01 -9.32
CA LEU A 81 -4.28 6.18 -7.91
C LEU A 81 -3.38 5.30 -7.04
N ASP A 82 -2.78 5.89 -6.02
CA ASP A 82 -2.00 5.19 -5.00
C ASP A 82 -2.79 5.14 -3.69
N LEU A 83 -3.08 3.91 -3.21
CA LEU A 83 -3.79 3.68 -1.96
C LEU A 83 -2.78 3.60 -0.81
N GLY A 84 -2.91 4.51 0.17
CA GLY A 84 -1.99 4.63 1.28
C GLY A 84 -0.64 5.20 0.83
N SER A 85 -0.67 6.35 0.20
CA SER A 85 0.47 6.96 -0.48
C SER A 85 1.63 7.38 0.45
N GLY A 86 1.43 7.40 1.77
CA GLY A 86 2.46 7.79 2.75
C GLY A 86 3.15 9.09 2.38
N GLY A 87 4.48 9.10 2.36
CA GLY A 87 5.30 10.25 1.96
C GLY A 87 5.35 10.53 0.45
N GLY A 88 4.65 9.73 -0.37
CA GLY A 88 4.52 9.92 -1.80
C GLY A 88 5.50 9.11 -2.67
N PHE A 89 6.26 8.17 -2.10
CA PHE A 89 7.32 7.43 -2.79
C PHE A 89 6.83 6.81 -4.10
N ASP A 90 5.83 5.94 -4.05
CA ASP A 90 5.27 5.28 -5.24
C ASP A 90 4.57 6.27 -6.18
N CYS A 91 3.95 7.33 -5.64
CA CYS A 91 3.36 8.40 -6.46
C CYS A 91 4.39 9.11 -7.33
N PHE A 92 5.58 9.44 -6.80
CA PHE A 92 6.63 10.12 -7.56
C PHE A 92 7.24 9.21 -8.63
N LEU A 93 7.42 7.93 -8.34
CA LEU A 93 7.86 6.95 -9.33
C LEU A 93 6.82 6.80 -10.45
N ALA A 94 5.53 6.67 -10.10
CA ALA A 94 4.45 6.60 -11.07
C ALA A 94 4.38 7.86 -11.95
N ALA A 95 4.50 9.06 -11.36
CA ALA A 95 4.48 10.32 -12.10
C ALA A 95 5.55 10.41 -13.17
N ARG A 96 6.76 9.88 -12.89
CA ARG A 96 7.84 9.81 -13.87
C ARG A 96 7.56 8.85 -15.02
N GLN A 97 6.93 7.69 -14.71
CA GLN A 97 6.59 6.70 -15.72
C GLN A 97 5.48 7.18 -16.66
N ILE A 98 4.45 7.85 -16.12
CA ILE A 98 3.31 8.33 -16.94
C ILE A 98 3.59 9.65 -17.64
N GLY A 99 4.65 10.38 -17.28
CA GLY A 99 5.04 11.66 -17.88
C GLY A 99 4.08 12.80 -17.59
N ASP A 100 4.39 13.99 -18.12
CA ASP A 100 3.68 15.24 -17.82
C ASP A 100 2.19 15.27 -18.26
N SER A 101 1.82 14.41 -19.21
CA SER A 101 0.43 14.28 -19.67
C SER A 101 -0.44 13.37 -18.79
N GLY A 102 0.18 12.59 -17.91
CA GLY A 102 -0.51 11.75 -16.94
C GLY A 102 -0.76 12.47 -15.61
N HIS A 103 -1.52 11.85 -14.74
CA HIS A 103 -1.85 12.41 -13.43
C HIS A 103 -1.81 11.33 -12.34
N VAL A 104 -1.22 11.64 -11.18
CA VAL A 104 -1.17 10.74 -10.02
C VAL A 104 -1.97 11.33 -8.86
N ILE A 105 -2.81 10.51 -8.25
CA ILE A 105 -3.57 10.83 -7.05
C ILE A 105 -3.07 9.91 -5.94
N GLY A 106 -2.47 10.45 -4.90
CA GLY A 106 -2.16 9.73 -3.67
C GLY A 106 -3.28 9.93 -2.64
N VAL A 107 -3.76 8.85 -2.04
CA VAL A 107 -4.73 8.90 -0.93
C VAL A 107 -4.11 8.29 0.31
N ASP A 108 -4.17 9.01 1.43
CA ASP A 108 -3.76 8.52 2.75
C ASP A 108 -4.72 9.03 3.82
N MET A 109 -4.99 8.23 4.85
CA MET A 109 -5.88 8.63 5.93
C MET A 109 -5.17 9.39 7.06
N THR A 110 -3.83 9.48 7.03
CA THR A 110 -3.00 10.11 8.04
C THR A 110 -2.66 11.54 7.63
N PRO A 111 -3.16 12.59 8.33
CA PRO A 111 -2.92 13.98 7.94
C PRO A 111 -1.43 14.35 7.85
N ALA A 112 -0.58 13.81 8.75
CA ALA A 112 0.86 14.04 8.74
C ALA A 112 1.54 13.47 7.49
N MET A 113 1.10 12.28 7.02
CA MET A 113 1.58 11.68 5.78
C MET A 113 1.21 12.54 4.56
N VAL A 114 -0.04 12.97 4.46
CA VAL A 114 -0.51 13.84 3.37
C VAL A 114 0.26 15.17 3.36
N SER A 115 0.52 15.76 4.53
CA SER A 115 1.31 16.98 4.64
C SER A 115 2.75 16.79 4.18
N LYS A 116 3.38 15.68 4.60
CA LYS A 116 4.74 15.29 4.17
C LYS A 116 4.81 15.08 2.66
N ALA A 117 3.86 14.32 2.09
CA ALA A 117 3.79 14.05 0.67
C ALA A 117 3.64 15.33 -0.19
N ARG A 118 2.79 16.27 0.24
CA ARG A 118 2.64 17.59 -0.41
C ARG A 118 3.93 18.40 -0.35
N THR A 119 4.60 18.43 0.80
CA THR A 119 5.90 19.11 0.95
C THR A 119 6.95 18.47 0.03
N ASN A 120 6.97 17.14 -0.08
CA ASN A 120 7.87 16.42 -0.98
C ASN A 120 7.57 16.74 -2.47
N ALA A 121 6.28 16.81 -2.84
CA ALA A 121 5.89 17.19 -4.20
C ALA A 121 6.37 18.60 -4.57
N ASP A 122 6.18 19.56 -3.67
CA ASP A 122 6.64 20.94 -3.87
C ASP A 122 8.17 21.02 -4.01
N LYS A 123 8.92 20.34 -3.14
CA LYS A 123 10.39 20.25 -3.20
C LYS A 123 10.89 19.60 -4.48
N GLY A 124 10.22 18.54 -4.93
CA GLY A 124 10.58 17.80 -6.15
C GLY A 124 10.07 18.44 -7.44
N GLY A 125 9.27 19.51 -7.35
CA GLY A 125 8.70 20.22 -8.50
C GLY A 125 7.64 19.41 -9.28
N TYR A 126 7.02 18.42 -8.65
CA TYR A 126 5.98 17.59 -9.26
C TYR A 126 4.67 18.39 -9.42
N ARG A 127 4.20 18.56 -10.66
CA ARG A 127 2.98 19.30 -10.98
C ARG A 127 1.79 18.39 -11.36
N ASN A 128 2.08 17.15 -11.67
CA ASN A 128 1.11 16.12 -12.07
C ASN A 128 0.79 15.12 -10.95
N VAL A 129 1.08 15.47 -9.70
CA VAL A 129 0.80 14.66 -8.51
C VAL A 129 -0.03 15.48 -7.52
N GLU A 130 -1.10 14.90 -7.00
CA GLU A 130 -1.86 15.49 -5.91
C GLU A 130 -2.09 14.49 -4.77
N PHE A 131 -2.21 15.00 -3.53
CA PHE A 131 -2.43 14.17 -2.35
C PHE A 131 -3.73 14.56 -1.64
N ARG A 132 -4.58 13.57 -1.39
CA ARG A 132 -5.90 13.73 -0.78
C ARG A 132 -5.95 12.98 0.55
N LEU A 133 -6.50 13.64 1.57
CA LEU A 133 -6.82 12.99 2.84
C LEU A 133 -8.09 12.15 2.65
N GLY A 134 -8.02 10.86 2.98
CA GLY A 134 -9.17 9.96 2.85
C GLY A 134 -8.86 8.54 3.28
N GLU A 135 -9.91 7.78 3.55
CA GLU A 135 -9.85 6.35 3.85
C GLU A 135 -9.96 5.54 2.55
N ILE A 136 -9.23 4.42 2.46
CA ILE A 136 -9.23 3.58 1.25
C ILE A 136 -10.56 2.86 1.04
N GLU A 137 -11.40 2.74 2.07
CA GLU A 137 -12.76 2.23 2.00
C GLU A 137 -13.77 3.22 1.39
N ASN A 138 -13.39 4.51 1.31
CA ASN A 138 -14.24 5.57 0.78
C ASN A 138 -13.39 6.64 0.10
N LEU A 139 -12.89 6.32 -1.08
CA LEU A 139 -11.92 7.11 -1.82
C LEU A 139 -12.49 8.47 -2.24
N PRO A 140 -11.79 9.59 -1.96
CA PRO A 140 -12.17 10.93 -2.42
C PRO A 140 -11.82 11.12 -3.92
N VAL A 141 -12.29 10.19 -4.75
CA VAL A 141 -12.01 10.11 -6.19
C VAL A 141 -13.32 9.84 -6.94
N ALA A 142 -13.52 10.49 -8.06
CA ALA A 142 -14.72 10.33 -8.87
C ALA A 142 -14.80 8.94 -9.52
N ASN A 143 -16.02 8.49 -9.82
CA ASN A 143 -16.27 7.20 -10.44
C ASN A 143 -15.65 7.14 -11.85
N GLY A 144 -14.99 6.03 -12.18
CA GLY A 144 -14.54 5.75 -13.55
C GLY A 144 -13.52 6.74 -14.11
N THR A 145 -12.63 7.27 -13.26
CA THR A 145 -11.63 8.29 -13.67
C THR A 145 -10.19 7.78 -13.67
N VAL A 146 -9.93 6.61 -13.07
CA VAL A 146 -8.58 6.08 -12.84
C VAL A 146 -8.29 4.93 -13.82
N ASP A 147 -7.10 4.94 -14.43
CA ASP A 147 -6.64 3.90 -15.35
C ASP A 147 -5.96 2.74 -14.60
N ALA A 148 -5.18 3.06 -13.58
CA ALA A 148 -4.46 2.09 -12.77
C ALA A 148 -4.49 2.46 -11.29
N ILE A 149 -4.64 1.46 -10.43
CA ILE A 149 -4.48 1.59 -8.98
C ILE A 149 -3.24 0.82 -8.57
N ILE A 150 -2.36 1.49 -7.82
CA ILE A 150 -1.23 0.87 -7.13
C ILE A 150 -1.47 0.92 -5.61
N SER A 151 -0.84 0.01 -4.87
CA SER A 151 -0.85 0.01 -3.40
C SER A 151 0.31 -0.82 -2.88
N ASN A 152 0.90 -0.39 -1.76
CA ASN A 152 1.99 -1.09 -1.12
C ASN A 152 1.75 -1.24 0.39
N CYS A 153 1.38 -2.47 0.81
CA CYS A 153 1.23 -2.86 2.22
C CYS A 153 0.20 -2.04 3.02
N VAL A 154 -0.96 -1.78 2.45
CA VAL A 154 -2.00 -0.91 3.05
C VAL A 154 -3.34 -1.60 3.22
N ILE A 155 -3.70 -2.54 2.33
CA ILE A 155 -5.03 -3.17 2.34
C ILE A 155 -5.29 -3.88 3.68
N ASN A 156 -4.25 -4.46 4.29
CA ASN A 156 -4.37 -5.15 5.58
C ASN A 156 -4.60 -4.24 6.78
N LEU A 157 -4.37 -2.94 6.64
CA LEU A 157 -4.67 -1.94 7.68
C LEU A 157 -6.15 -1.56 7.69
N SER A 158 -6.89 -1.90 6.63
CA SER A 158 -8.32 -1.67 6.58
C SER A 158 -9.10 -2.72 7.36
N PRO A 159 -10.02 -2.32 8.25
CA PRO A 159 -10.95 -3.22 8.91
C PRO A 159 -12.07 -3.73 7.97
N ASN A 160 -12.22 -3.16 6.76
CA ASN A 160 -13.27 -3.51 5.81
C ASN A 160 -12.74 -3.65 4.36
N LYS A 161 -11.95 -4.68 4.11
CA LYS A 161 -11.37 -4.95 2.79
C LYS A 161 -12.38 -5.13 1.65
N PRO A 162 -13.55 -5.77 1.85
CA PRO A 162 -14.57 -5.82 0.81
C PRO A 162 -14.98 -4.43 0.32
N ARG A 163 -15.07 -3.45 1.24
CA ARG A 163 -15.38 -2.07 0.89
C ARG A 163 -14.23 -1.40 0.12
N VAL A 164 -12.97 -1.70 0.49
CA VAL A 164 -11.79 -1.20 -0.25
C VAL A 164 -11.85 -1.64 -1.71
N PHE A 165 -12.07 -2.94 -1.98
CA PHE A 165 -12.13 -3.46 -3.35
C PHE A 165 -13.35 -2.95 -4.12
N ALA A 166 -14.50 -2.79 -3.46
CA ALA A 166 -15.69 -2.20 -4.08
C ALA A 166 -15.44 -0.73 -4.48
N ASP A 167 -14.76 0.04 -3.64
CA ASP A 167 -14.47 1.44 -3.91
C ASP A 167 -13.36 1.61 -4.96
N ALA A 168 -12.34 0.73 -4.94
CA ALA A 168 -11.34 0.63 -6.00
C ALA A 168 -11.99 0.33 -7.36
N TYR A 169 -12.93 -0.61 -7.40
CA TYR A 169 -13.70 -0.92 -8.62
C TYR A 169 -14.52 0.28 -9.10
N ARG A 170 -15.14 1.03 -8.19
CA ARG A 170 -15.93 2.22 -8.50
C ARG A 170 -15.12 3.28 -9.23
N VAL A 171 -13.91 3.59 -8.74
CA VAL A 171 -13.08 4.68 -9.28
C VAL A 171 -12.34 4.30 -10.56
N LEU A 172 -12.08 3.01 -10.81
CA LEU A 172 -11.45 2.55 -12.04
C LEU A 172 -12.35 2.77 -13.25
N LYS A 173 -11.74 3.18 -14.36
CA LYS A 173 -12.36 3.14 -15.69
C LYS A 173 -12.64 1.70 -16.11
N PRO A 174 -13.61 1.43 -17.00
CA PRO A 174 -13.68 0.15 -17.71
C PRO A 174 -12.32 -0.17 -18.37
N GLY A 175 -11.82 -1.38 -18.20
CA GLY A 175 -10.48 -1.79 -18.63
C GLY A 175 -9.33 -1.36 -17.70
N GLY A 176 -9.61 -0.61 -16.63
CA GLY A 176 -8.62 -0.24 -15.62
C GLY A 176 -8.16 -1.43 -14.77
N ARG A 177 -7.01 -1.29 -14.12
CA ARG A 177 -6.32 -2.40 -13.44
C ARG A 177 -5.88 -2.10 -12.02
N LEU A 178 -5.74 -3.15 -11.21
CA LEU A 178 -5.08 -3.15 -9.91
C LEU A 178 -3.67 -3.73 -10.02
N ALA A 179 -2.72 -3.13 -9.32
CA ALA A 179 -1.36 -3.61 -9.14
C ALA A 179 -0.93 -3.36 -7.68
N ILE A 180 -1.12 -4.36 -6.83
CA ILE A 180 -0.94 -4.27 -5.39
C ILE A 180 0.19 -5.19 -4.95
N SER A 181 1.07 -4.71 -4.07
CA SER A 181 1.95 -5.52 -3.24
C SER A 181 1.44 -5.49 -1.81
N ASP A 182 1.05 -6.64 -1.24
CA ASP A 182 0.57 -6.71 0.14
C ASP A 182 0.88 -8.07 0.76
N VAL A 183 0.76 -8.16 2.08
CA VAL A 183 0.91 -9.41 2.83
C VAL A 183 -0.39 -10.21 2.73
N VAL A 184 -0.28 -11.50 2.43
CA VAL A 184 -1.40 -12.43 2.40
C VAL A 184 -1.15 -13.61 3.34
N ALA A 185 -2.22 -14.21 3.85
CA ALA A 185 -2.14 -15.43 4.64
C ALA A 185 -2.28 -16.66 3.73
N PHE A 186 -1.41 -17.63 3.88
CA PHE A 186 -1.52 -18.94 3.24
C PHE A 186 -2.05 -20.03 4.19
N ALA A 187 -2.19 -19.70 5.48
CA ALA A 187 -2.83 -20.50 6.50
C ALA A 187 -3.61 -19.59 7.45
N VAL A 188 -4.61 -20.14 8.15
CA VAL A 188 -5.42 -19.39 9.11
C VAL A 188 -4.54 -18.90 10.27
N LEU A 189 -4.53 -17.59 10.50
CA LEU A 189 -3.77 -17.01 11.60
C LEU A 189 -4.38 -17.41 12.95
N PRO A 190 -3.56 -17.82 13.93
CA PRO A 190 -3.98 -18.01 15.32
C PRO A 190 -4.61 -16.75 15.93
N ASP A 191 -5.51 -16.92 16.88
CA ASP A 191 -6.25 -15.81 17.50
C ASP A 191 -5.37 -14.81 18.26
N ASP A 192 -4.29 -15.28 18.85
CA ASP A 192 -3.29 -14.45 19.53
C ASP A 192 -2.57 -13.52 18.55
N ILE A 193 -2.17 -14.02 17.37
CA ILE A 193 -1.60 -13.21 16.29
C ILE A 193 -2.63 -12.21 15.74
N ARG A 194 -3.87 -12.67 15.48
CA ARG A 194 -4.94 -11.83 14.90
C ARG A 194 -5.35 -10.66 15.79
N ARG A 195 -5.21 -10.79 17.10
CA ARG A 195 -5.57 -9.75 18.08
C ARG A 195 -4.41 -8.86 18.49
N ASP A 196 -3.22 -9.15 18.03
CA ASP A 196 -2.04 -8.33 18.32
C ASP A 196 -2.07 -7.04 17.48
N MET A 197 -2.28 -5.90 18.16
CA MET A 197 -2.38 -4.60 17.50
C MET A 197 -1.05 -4.15 16.89
N ALA A 198 0.10 -4.54 17.46
CA ALA A 198 1.40 -4.22 16.89
C ALA A 198 1.61 -4.97 15.56
N LEU A 199 1.23 -6.25 15.50
CA LEU A 199 1.25 -7.02 14.26
C LEU A 199 0.19 -6.52 13.26
N PHE A 200 -0.94 -5.95 13.74
CA PHE A 200 -1.96 -5.37 12.86
C PHE A 200 -1.45 -4.10 12.20
N THR A 201 -0.92 -3.15 12.96
CA THR A 201 -0.33 -1.91 12.42
C THR A 201 0.93 -2.17 11.58
N GLY A 202 1.57 -3.33 11.76
CA GLY A 202 2.63 -3.86 10.90
C GLY A 202 2.15 -4.62 9.66
N CYS A 203 0.87 -4.53 9.27
CA CYS A 203 0.26 -5.19 8.10
C CYS A 203 0.21 -6.73 8.14
N MET A 204 0.52 -7.37 9.27
CA MET A 204 0.61 -8.84 9.35
C MET A 204 -0.66 -9.48 9.93
N ALA A 205 -1.15 -9.01 11.09
CA ALA A 205 -2.32 -9.61 11.74
C ALA A 205 -3.63 -9.39 10.96
N GLY A 206 -3.66 -8.35 10.12
CA GLY A 206 -4.78 -8.09 9.21
C GLY A 206 -4.76 -8.93 7.93
N ALA A 207 -3.75 -9.76 7.67
CA ALA A 207 -3.63 -10.50 6.42
C ALA A 207 -4.81 -11.45 6.21
N SER A 208 -5.45 -11.37 5.04
CA SER A 208 -6.52 -12.28 4.63
C SER A 208 -5.93 -13.49 3.89
N LEU A 209 -6.63 -14.62 3.96
CA LEU A 209 -6.28 -15.78 3.15
C LEU A 209 -6.29 -15.42 1.65
N ILE A 210 -5.40 -16.03 0.86
CA ILE A 210 -5.35 -15.85 -0.59
C ILE A 210 -6.73 -16.03 -1.21
N THR A 211 -7.44 -17.09 -0.82
CA THR A 211 -8.79 -17.40 -1.31
C THR A 211 -9.82 -16.34 -0.93
N GLU A 212 -9.69 -15.72 0.24
CA GLU A 212 -10.56 -14.61 0.67
C GLU A 212 -10.32 -13.36 -0.16
N VAL A 213 -9.05 -13.04 -0.46
CA VAL A 213 -8.69 -11.91 -1.32
C VAL A 213 -9.26 -12.10 -2.72
N GLU A 214 -9.10 -13.29 -3.30
CA GLU A 214 -9.69 -13.62 -4.61
C GLU A 214 -11.21 -13.50 -4.63
N GLU A 215 -11.88 -13.96 -3.58
CA GLU A 215 -13.35 -13.88 -3.48
C GLU A 215 -13.84 -12.44 -3.30
N MET A 216 -13.16 -11.62 -2.49
CA MET A 216 -13.47 -10.19 -2.34
C MET A 216 -13.33 -9.44 -3.67
N LEU A 217 -12.28 -9.72 -4.44
CA LEU A 217 -12.07 -9.13 -5.76
C LEU A 217 -13.14 -9.57 -6.77
N LYS A 218 -13.50 -10.87 -6.79
CA LYS A 218 -14.61 -11.39 -7.64
C LYS A 218 -15.94 -10.73 -7.29
N THR A 219 -16.23 -10.64 -6.00
CA THR A 219 -17.48 -10.03 -5.49
C THR A 219 -17.56 -8.55 -5.87
N ALA A 220 -16.43 -7.82 -5.88
CA ALA A 220 -16.37 -6.45 -6.35
C ALA A 220 -16.56 -6.30 -7.88
N GLY A 221 -16.44 -7.38 -8.65
CA GLY A 221 -16.64 -7.41 -10.11
C GLY A 221 -15.34 -7.48 -10.92
N PHE A 222 -14.20 -7.64 -10.30
CA PHE A 222 -12.93 -7.80 -10.99
C PHE A 222 -12.82 -9.14 -11.72
N GLN A 223 -12.05 -9.15 -12.79
CA GLN A 223 -11.69 -10.30 -13.59
C GLN A 223 -10.16 -10.43 -13.73
N GLN A 224 -9.69 -11.54 -14.31
CA GLN A 224 -8.26 -11.84 -14.49
C GLN A 224 -7.47 -11.70 -13.18
N ILE A 225 -8.07 -12.13 -12.08
CA ILE A 225 -7.52 -12.04 -10.74
C ILE A 225 -6.32 -12.98 -10.62
N ARG A 226 -5.20 -12.46 -10.15
CA ARG A 226 -3.99 -13.20 -9.87
C ARG A 226 -3.43 -12.75 -8.52
N VAL A 227 -3.31 -13.68 -7.60
CA VAL A 227 -2.61 -13.50 -6.32
C VAL A 227 -1.38 -14.39 -6.35
N ALA A 228 -0.20 -13.80 -6.42
CA ALA A 228 1.07 -14.54 -6.55
C ALA A 228 1.93 -14.33 -5.30
N PRO A 229 1.99 -15.31 -4.37
CA PRO A 229 2.80 -15.22 -3.17
C PRO A 229 4.30 -15.31 -3.50
N LYS A 230 5.12 -14.55 -2.74
CA LYS A 230 6.58 -14.48 -2.86
C LYS A 230 7.22 -15.13 -1.62
N ASN A 231 7.61 -16.39 -1.71
CA ASN A 231 8.15 -17.13 -0.58
C ASN A 231 9.45 -16.54 -0.02
N GLU A 232 10.25 -15.89 -0.84
CA GLU A 232 11.47 -15.17 -0.46
C GLU A 232 11.21 -14.04 0.54
N SER A 233 9.99 -13.49 0.56
CA SER A 233 9.59 -12.41 1.47
C SER A 233 9.59 -12.81 2.95
N LYS A 234 9.55 -14.10 3.26
CA LYS A 234 9.60 -14.59 4.66
C LYS A 234 10.85 -14.15 5.40
N SER A 235 11.94 -13.91 4.70
CA SER A 235 13.20 -13.44 5.29
C SER A 235 13.03 -12.05 5.91
N PHE A 236 12.52 -11.08 5.17
CA PHE A 236 12.35 -9.72 5.68
C PHE A 236 11.11 -9.56 6.59
N ILE A 237 10.03 -10.34 6.36
CA ILE A 237 8.87 -10.34 7.27
C ILE A 237 9.26 -10.82 8.67
N ARG A 238 10.19 -11.77 8.79
CA ARG A 238 10.71 -12.23 10.08
C ARG A 238 11.36 -11.08 10.87
N ASP A 239 12.07 -10.19 10.17
CA ASP A 239 12.74 -9.05 10.79
C ASP A 239 11.75 -7.97 11.28
N TRP A 240 10.53 -7.92 10.73
CA TRP A 240 9.47 -7.01 11.20
C TRP A 240 8.84 -7.44 12.52
N ALA A 241 8.84 -8.74 12.82
CA ALA A 241 8.22 -9.30 14.02
C ALA A 241 9.13 -10.37 14.67
N PRO A 242 10.31 -9.97 15.16
CA PRO A 242 11.29 -10.90 15.71
C PRO A 242 10.70 -11.65 16.92
N GLY A 243 10.94 -12.96 16.98
CA GLY A 243 10.44 -13.82 18.06
C GLY A 243 8.99 -14.28 17.90
N THR A 244 8.29 -13.90 16.84
CA THR A 244 6.94 -14.39 16.54
C THR A 244 6.96 -15.50 15.48
N ALA A 245 5.93 -16.32 15.44
CA ALA A 245 5.72 -17.37 14.44
C ALA A 245 4.95 -16.85 13.20
N VAL A 246 4.82 -15.53 13.00
CA VAL A 246 3.97 -14.95 11.97
C VAL A 246 4.33 -15.41 10.55
N THR A 247 5.61 -15.65 10.28
CA THR A 247 6.11 -16.16 8.98
C THR A 247 5.67 -17.57 8.63
N ASP A 248 5.08 -18.30 9.59
CA ASP A 248 4.49 -19.61 9.36
C ASP A 248 3.10 -19.50 8.73
N TYR A 249 2.52 -18.29 8.69
CA TYR A 249 1.16 -18.03 8.24
C TYR A 249 1.06 -17.02 7.11
N VAL A 250 2.01 -16.08 7.00
CA VAL A 250 1.92 -14.96 6.04
C VAL A 250 3.14 -14.87 5.11
N VAL A 251 2.90 -14.25 3.98
CA VAL A 251 3.91 -14.00 2.93
C VAL A 251 3.50 -12.76 2.15
N SER A 252 4.46 -12.00 1.60
CA SER A 252 4.16 -10.95 0.64
C SER A 252 3.63 -11.57 -0.67
N ALA A 253 2.72 -10.89 -1.34
CA ALA A 253 2.20 -11.29 -2.64
C ALA A 253 2.02 -10.09 -3.56
N THR A 254 2.06 -10.34 -4.86
CA THR A 254 1.48 -9.44 -5.85
C THR A 254 0.02 -9.81 -6.09
N ILE A 255 -0.84 -8.79 -6.16
CA ILE A 255 -2.27 -8.92 -6.40
C ILE A 255 -2.60 -8.08 -7.63
N GLU A 256 -3.02 -8.72 -8.69
CA GLU A 256 -3.38 -8.13 -9.97
C GLU A 256 -4.84 -8.45 -10.29
N ALA A 257 -5.57 -7.47 -10.82
CA ALA A 257 -6.93 -7.68 -11.29
C ALA A 257 -7.33 -6.60 -12.30
N ILE A 258 -8.31 -6.88 -13.14
CA ILE A 258 -8.79 -5.96 -14.17
C ILE A 258 -10.28 -5.72 -13.98
N LYS A 259 -10.70 -4.45 -14.06
CA LYS A 259 -12.10 -4.10 -14.23
C LYS A 259 -12.50 -4.36 -15.69
N PRO A 260 -13.54 -5.16 -15.98
CA PRO A 260 -14.00 -5.42 -17.35
C PRO A 260 -14.22 -4.14 -18.14
N ALA A 261 -13.97 -4.20 -19.45
CA ALA A 261 -14.18 -3.06 -20.36
C ALA A 261 -15.67 -2.80 -20.64
N THR A 262 -16.52 -3.78 -20.36
CA THR A 262 -17.99 -3.72 -20.53
C THR A 262 -18.67 -4.54 -19.45
#